data_c156bbea63b6861b685ac1efc721c037
#
_entry.id   c156bbea63b6861b685ac1efc721c037
#
_cell.length_a   1.000
_cell.length_b   1.000
_cell.length_c   1.000
_cell.angle_alpha   90.00
_cell.angle_beta   90.00
_cell.angle_gamma   90.00
#
_symmetry.space_group_name_H-M   'P 1'
#
loop_
_entity.id
_entity.type
_entity.pdbx_description
1 polymer ?
#
loop_
_entity_poly.entity_id
_entity_poly.type
_entity_poly.pdbx_seq_one_letter_code
_entity_poly.pdbx_strand_id
1 'polypeptide(L)'
;MDSIDRRTILATGALALAGAAQSRPAAAQAGPKPMFPVAAVTIPIVGETDVFQVRRIYCIGRNYAAHALERGSDPTREPPFFFQKPTDAIQNVPIGAVADHPYPSLTKNYHHEVELVAALKS
;
A
#
# COMPACT_ATOMS: atom_id res chain seq x y z
N MET A 1 8.23 -50.64 -59.73
CA MET A 1 7.88 -50.37 -58.32
C MET A 1 8.89 -49.36 -57.84
N ASP A 2 8.61 -48.04 -58.14
CA ASP A 2 9.54 -46.96 -57.87
C ASP A 2 9.41 -46.50 -56.41
N SER A 3 10.53 -46.53 -55.72
CA SER A 3 10.62 -46.08 -54.34
C SER A 3 10.53 -44.57 -54.30
N ILE A 4 9.48 -44.03 -53.72
CA ILE A 4 9.30 -42.60 -53.44
C ILE A 4 10.33 -42.21 -52.40
N ASP A 5 11.30 -41.38 -52.82
CA ASP A 5 12.35 -40.84 -51.96
C ASP A 5 11.75 -39.91 -50.90
N ARG A 6 11.96 -40.28 -49.63
CA ARG A 6 11.48 -39.52 -48.46
C ARG A 6 12.02 -38.09 -48.34
N ARG A 7 13.04 -37.73 -49.19
CA ARG A 7 13.59 -36.38 -49.20
C ARG A 7 12.82 -35.37 -50.00
N THR A 8 11.93 -35.85 -50.91
CA THR A 8 11.12 -34.96 -51.75
C THR A 8 9.85 -34.43 -51.01
N ILE A 9 9.45 -35.10 -49.93
CA ILE A 9 8.24 -34.71 -49.16
C ILE A 9 8.52 -33.54 -48.19
N LEU A 10 9.82 -33.32 -47.87
CA LEU A 10 10.19 -32.26 -46.89
C LEU A 10 10.43 -30.87 -47.52
N ALA A 11 10.40 -30.75 -48.85
CA ALA A 11 10.69 -29.50 -49.52
C ALA A 11 9.44 -28.68 -49.93
N THR A 12 8.24 -29.21 -49.74
CA THR A 12 7.00 -28.54 -50.15
C THR A 12 6.11 -28.03 -48.99
N GLY A 13 6.58 -28.23 -47.75
CA GLY A 13 5.78 -27.86 -46.54
C GLY A 13 6.14 -26.55 -45.84
N ALA A 14 7.08 -25.77 -46.38
CA ALA A 14 7.64 -24.63 -45.64
C ALA A 14 7.21 -23.23 -46.17
N LEU A 15 6.08 -23.14 -46.82
CA LEU A 15 5.62 -21.83 -47.30
C LEU A 15 4.13 -21.58 -47.00
N ALA A 16 3.77 -21.62 -45.73
CA ALA A 16 2.51 -20.97 -45.28
C ALA A 16 2.55 -20.83 -43.76
N LEU A 17 2.36 -19.61 -43.32
CA LEU A 17 2.04 -19.16 -41.95
C LEU A 17 3.13 -18.31 -41.27
N ALA A 18 3.67 -17.32 -42.01
CA ALA A 18 4.02 -16.08 -41.35
C ALA A 18 2.77 -15.17 -41.28
N GLY A 19 1.70 -15.67 -40.69
CA GLY A 19 0.61 -14.85 -40.17
C GLY A 19 1.12 -14.19 -38.90
N ALA A 20 1.59 -12.94 -39.00
CA ALA A 20 1.82 -12.12 -37.84
C ALA A 20 0.54 -12.05 -37.03
N ALA A 21 0.42 -12.87 -36.01
CA ALA A 21 -0.53 -12.66 -34.95
C ALA A 21 -0.15 -11.33 -34.28
N GLN A 22 -0.67 -10.24 -34.81
CA GLN A 22 -0.66 -8.95 -34.12
C GLN A 22 -1.51 -9.17 -32.88
N SER A 23 -0.84 -9.46 -31.76
CA SER A 23 -1.45 -9.41 -30.44
C SER A 23 -1.89 -7.96 -30.23
N ARG A 24 -3.17 -7.69 -30.53
CA ARG A 24 -3.79 -6.43 -30.13
C ARG A 24 -3.63 -6.36 -28.63
N PRO A 25 -3.04 -5.28 -28.08
CA PRO A 25 -3.04 -5.11 -26.65
C PRO A 25 -4.50 -5.22 -26.19
N ALA A 26 -4.79 -6.16 -25.30
CA ALA A 26 -6.08 -6.23 -24.67
C ALA A 26 -6.31 -4.86 -24.02
N ALA A 27 -7.25 -4.09 -24.59
CA ALA A 27 -7.67 -2.86 -23.96
C ALA A 27 -8.14 -3.26 -22.56
N ALA A 28 -7.42 -2.83 -21.56
CA ALA A 28 -7.81 -3.04 -20.16
C ALA A 28 -9.22 -2.48 -20.04
N GLN A 29 -10.19 -3.36 -19.88
CA GLN A 29 -11.57 -2.93 -19.65
C GLN A 29 -11.55 -2.13 -18.38
N ALA A 30 -11.82 -0.82 -18.49
CA ALA A 30 -11.99 0.02 -17.32
C ALA A 30 -13.08 -0.61 -16.45
N GLY A 31 -12.70 -1.05 -15.25
CA GLY A 31 -13.66 -1.60 -14.29
C GLY A 31 -14.73 -0.56 -13.92
N PRO A 32 -15.75 -0.96 -13.18
CA PRO A 32 -16.82 -0.05 -12.77
C PRO A 32 -16.21 1.16 -12.05
N LYS A 33 -16.64 2.35 -12.44
CA LYS A 33 -16.18 3.60 -11.87
C LYS A 33 -16.80 3.76 -10.47
N PRO A 34 -16.01 4.06 -9.42
CA PRO A 34 -16.56 4.31 -8.10
C PRO A 34 -17.46 5.54 -8.11
N MET A 35 -18.55 5.51 -7.36
CA MET A 35 -19.48 6.64 -7.24
C MET A 35 -18.78 7.88 -6.65
N PHE A 36 -17.94 7.65 -5.65
CA PHE A 36 -17.10 8.69 -5.02
C PHE A 36 -15.64 8.25 -5.10
N PRO A 37 -14.80 8.96 -5.88
CA PRO A 37 -13.38 8.67 -5.91
C PRO A 37 -12.75 9.03 -4.55
N VAL A 38 -12.05 8.07 -3.95
CA VAL A 38 -11.25 8.31 -2.74
C VAL A 38 -9.79 8.40 -3.16
N ALA A 39 -9.14 9.52 -2.85
CA ALA A 39 -7.73 9.69 -3.12
C ALA A 39 -6.89 8.73 -2.25
N ALA A 40 -5.82 8.18 -2.82
CA ALA A 40 -4.85 7.42 -2.06
C ALA A 40 -4.13 8.34 -1.07
N VAL A 41 -4.08 7.92 0.19
CA VAL A 41 -3.29 8.62 1.21
C VAL A 41 -1.84 8.17 1.09
N THR A 42 -0.93 9.13 1.00
CA THR A 42 0.51 8.86 0.86
C THR A 42 1.33 9.67 1.85
N ILE A 43 2.47 9.12 2.24
CA ILE A 43 3.49 9.83 3.02
C ILE A 43 4.81 9.83 2.24
N PRO A 44 5.59 10.93 2.33
CA PRO A 44 6.89 11.01 1.66
C PRO A 44 7.89 10.03 2.28
N ILE A 45 8.82 9.55 1.47
CA ILE A 45 9.97 8.77 1.91
C ILE A 45 11.19 9.69 1.91
N VAL A 46 11.88 9.80 3.04
CA VAL A 46 13.04 10.68 3.17
C VAL A 46 14.16 10.25 2.21
N GLY A 47 14.62 11.18 1.38
CA GLY A 47 15.67 10.93 0.39
C GLY A 47 15.21 10.31 -0.92
N GLU A 48 13.91 10.06 -1.10
CA GLU A 48 13.35 9.44 -2.30
C GLU A 48 12.34 10.37 -2.99
N THR A 49 12.12 10.14 -4.28
CA THR A 49 11.03 10.77 -5.04
C THR A 49 9.72 10.01 -4.92
N ASP A 50 9.81 8.74 -4.55
CA ASP A 50 8.68 7.87 -4.35
C ASP A 50 7.96 8.16 -3.03
N VAL A 51 6.71 7.72 -2.95
CA VAL A 51 5.89 7.89 -1.76
C VAL A 51 5.42 6.54 -1.22
N PHE A 52 5.25 6.44 0.07
CA PHE A 52 4.64 5.28 0.70
C PHE A 52 3.11 5.44 0.70
N GLN A 53 2.40 4.53 0.04
CA GLN A 53 0.94 4.53 0.05
C GLN A 53 0.42 3.89 1.35
N VAL A 54 -0.29 4.67 2.14
CA VAL A 54 -0.86 4.21 3.41
C VAL A 54 -2.21 3.54 3.15
N ARG A 55 -2.29 2.27 3.51
CA ARG A 55 -3.53 1.49 3.38
C ARG A 55 -4.28 1.33 4.70
N ARG A 56 -3.54 1.11 5.79
CA ARG A 56 -4.10 0.93 7.13
C ARG A 56 -3.11 1.43 8.17
N ILE A 57 -3.63 1.91 9.28
CA ILE A 57 -2.85 2.32 10.45
C ILE A 57 -3.30 1.46 11.63
N TYR A 58 -2.40 0.63 12.12
CA TYR A 58 -2.60 -0.13 13.35
C TYR A 58 -1.81 0.54 14.46
N CYS A 59 -2.47 0.81 15.55
CA CYS A 59 -1.89 1.39 16.75
C CYS A 59 -1.85 0.35 17.86
N ILE A 60 -0.87 0.49 18.75
CA ILE A 60 -0.68 -0.40 19.90
C ILE A 60 -0.79 0.46 21.17
N GLY A 61 -1.88 0.32 21.90
CA GLY A 61 -2.03 0.99 23.19
C GLY A 61 -1.34 0.23 24.31
N ARG A 62 -0.83 0.94 25.31
CA ARG A 62 -0.11 0.39 26.49
C ARG A 62 1.19 -0.35 26.15
N ASN A 63 1.82 0.00 25.06
CA ASN A 63 3.08 -0.63 24.62
C ASN A 63 4.30 -0.11 25.39
N TYR A 64 4.21 1.09 25.96
CA TYR A 64 5.26 1.71 26.77
C TYR A 64 4.89 1.63 28.25
N ALA A 65 5.64 0.85 29.02
CA ALA A 65 5.34 0.61 30.45
C ALA A 65 5.27 1.91 31.26
N ALA A 66 6.18 2.86 31.03
CA ALA A 66 6.17 4.16 31.70
C ALA A 66 4.87 4.93 31.45
N HIS A 67 4.42 4.98 30.19
CA HIS A 67 3.17 5.65 29.81
C HIS A 67 1.94 4.94 30.40
N ALA A 68 1.93 3.62 30.46
CA ALA A 68 0.85 2.86 31.10
C ALA A 68 0.73 3.24 32.59
N LEU A 69 1.85 3.36 33.31
CA LEU A 69 1.88 3.78 34.71
C LEU A 69 1.38 5.23 34.89
N GLU A 70 1.79 6.17 34.06
CA GLU A 70 1.29 7.56 34.07
C GLU A 70 -0.23 7.64 33.90
N ARG A 71 -0.81 6.74 33.13
CA ARG A 71 -2.25 6.63 32.90
C ARG A 71 -2.98 5.83 33.98
N GLY A 72 -2.30 5.36 35.02
CA GLY A 72 -2.88 4.58 36.11
C GLY A 72 -3.14 3.11 35.78
N SER A 73 -2.57 2.61 34.68
CA SER A 73 -2.64 1.19 34.28
C SER A 73 -1.45 0.42 34.85
N ASP A 74 -1.65 -0.87 35.11
CA ASP A 74 -0.59 -1.77 35.55
C ASP A 74 -0.03 -2.58 34.35
N PRO A 75 1.18 -2.25 33.83
CA PRO A 75 1.74 -2.92 32.67
C PRO A 75 2.06 -4.40 32.91
N THR A 76 2.06 -4.87 34.15
CA THR A 76 2.27 -6.28 34.49
C THR A 76 0.99 -7.11 34.42
N ARG A 77 -0.15 -6.47 34.49
CA ARG A 77 -1.49 -7.09 34.51
C ARG A 77 -2.34 -6.81 33.30
N GLU A 78 -2.07 -5.71 32.62
CA GLU A 78 -2.84 -5.24 31.48
C GLU A 78 -1.99 -5.30 30.19
N PRO A 79 -2.23 -6.29 29.32
CA PRO A 79 -1.46 -6.43 28.09
C PRO A 79 -1.72 -5.28 27.11
N PRO A 80 -0.80 -5.03 26.15
CA PRO A 80 -1.05 -4.13 25.04
C PRO A 80 -2.31 -4.52 24.27
N PHE A 81 -2.99 -3.54 23.70
CA PHE A 81 -4.15 -3.74 22.84
C PHE A 81 -3.97 -3.02 21.50
N PHE A 82 -4.69 -3.49 20.49
CA PHE A 82 -4.61 -2.93 19.15
C PHE A 82 -5.87 -2.13 18.80
N PHE A 83 -5.68 -1.03 18.09
CA PHE A 83 -6.75 -0.24 17.52
C PHE A 83 -6.32 0.35 16.16
N GLN A 84 -7.23 0.99 15.45
CA GLN A 84 -6.95 1.59 14.16
C GLN A 84 -7.26 3.08 14.18
N LYS A 85 -6.50 3.84 13.40
CA LYS A 85 -6.82 5.24 13.06
C LYS A 85 -7.17 5.33 11.56
N PRO A 86 -8.07 6.24 11.17
CA PRO A 86 -8.37 6.46 9.76
C PRO A 86 -7.13 7.01 9.04
N THR A 87 -6.91 6.56 7.81
CA THR A 87 -5.74 6.94 7.02
C THR A 87 -5.77 8.40 6.59
N ASP A 88 -6.96 8.96 6.37
CA ASP A 88 -7.18 10.35 6.00
C ASP A 88 -6.96 11.34 7.16
N ALA A 89 -6.75 10.85 8.38
CA ALA A 89 -6.35 11.68 9.53
C ALA A 89 -4.84 11.96 9.59
N ILE A 90 -4.05 11.48 8.62
CA ILE A 90 -2.60 11.74 8.58
C ILE A 90 -2.36 13.22 8.23
N GLN A 91 -1.58 13.89 9.06
CA GLN A 91 -1.03 15.20 8.79
C GLN A 91 0.49 15.08 8.57
N ASN A 92 0.93 15.28 7.33
CA ASN A 92 2.36 15.29 7.02
C ASN A 92 2.99 16.62 7.42
N VAL A 93 3.99 16.57 8.28
CA VAL A 93 4.79 17.75 8.68
C VAL A 93 6.22 17.52 8.20
N PRO A 94 6.73 18.31 7.23
CA PRO A 94 8.10 18.16 6.74
C PRO A 94 9.14 18.37 7.86
N ILE A 95 10.30 17.77 7.71
CA ILE A 95 11.43 17.92 8.65
C ILE A 95 11.77 19.39 8.78
N GLY A 96 11.84 19.89 10.02
CA GLY A 96 12.14 21.29 10.34
C GLY A 96 10.97 22.26 10.19
N ALA A 97 9.80 21.80 9.77
CA ALA A 97 8.58 22.60 9.75
C ALA A 97 7.78 22.43 11.05
N VAL A 98 6.90 23.39 11.29
CA VAL A 98 5.89 23.34 12.34
C VAL A 98 4.52 23.44 11.66
N ALA A 99 3.58 22.64 12.09
CA ALA A 99 2.21 22.70 11.61
C ALA A 99 1.23 22.79 12.78
N ASP A 100 0.19 23.57 12.60
CA ASP A 100 -0.89 23.66 13.57
C ASP A 100 -1.79 22.42 13.48
N HIS A 101 -2.20 21.95 14.64
CA HIS A 101 -3.19 20.89 14.76
C HIS A 101 -4.39 21.44 15.56
N PRO A 102 -5.60 21.45 14.97
CA PRO A 102 -6.76 22.02 15.64
C PRO A 102 -7.12 21.22 16.89
N TYR A 103 -7.24 21.91 18.02
CA TYR A 103 -7.65 21.29 19.27
C TYR A 103 -9.14 20.87 19.20
N PRO A 104 -9.48 19.59 19.47
CA PRO A 104 -10.86 19.14 19.39
C PRO A 104 -11.76 19.85 20.41
N SER A 105 -12.87 20.40 19.95
CA SER A 105 -13.77 21.26 20.76
C SER A 105 -14.50 20.52 21.88
N LEU A 106 -14.63 19.19 21.77
CA LEU A 106 -15.38 18.36 22.72
C LEU A 106 -14.52 17.69 23.80
N THR A 107 -13.23 17.97 23.83
CA THR A 107 -12.34 17.45 24.88
C THR A 107 -11.62 18.57 25.61
N LYS A 108 -11.28 18.33 26.88
CA LYS A 108 -10.41 19.18 27.69
C LYS A 108 -9.08 18.49 28.01
N ASN A 109 -8.91 17.28 27.49
CA ASN A 109 -7.77 16.43 27.80
C ASN A 109 -7.27 15.74 26.51
N TYR A 110 -6.72 16.54 25.60
CA TYR A 110 -6.13 16.08 24.36
C TYR A 110 -4.61 16.05 24.50
N HIS A 111 -4.02 14.87 24.36
CA HIS A 111 -2.59 14.66 24.50
C HIS A 111 -1.95 14.36 23.15
N HIS A 112 -0.73 14.86 22.97
CA HIS A 112 0.17 14.36 21.94
C HIS A 112 0.92 13.14 22.48
N GLU A 113 1.24 12.21 21.62
CA GLU A 113 2.05 11.04 21.91
C GLU A 113 3.15 10.92 20.88
N VAL A 114 4.38 10.62 21.31
CA VAL A 114 5.53 10.40 20.42
C VAL A 114 5.80 8.90 20.39
N GLU A 115 5.58 8.29 19.25
CA GLU A 115 5.70 6.85 19.08
C GLU A 115 6.52 6.48 17.85
N LEU A 116 7.16 5.31 17.90
CA LEU A 116 7.78 4.71 16.74
C LEU A 116 6.71 4.17 15.78
N VAL A 117 6.87 4.48 14.49
CA VAL A 117 6.02 3.98 13.42
C VAL A 117 6.84 3.09 12.50
N ALA A 118 6.34 1.87 12.24
CA ALA A 118 6.93 0.96 11.28
C ALA A 118 6.06 0.89 10.02
N ALA A 119 6.64 1.18 8.85
CA ALA A 119 5.99 0.97 7.56
C ALA A 119 6.28 -0.46 7.09
N LEU A 120 5.23 -1.25 6.89
CA LEU A 120 5.35 -2.64 6.46
C LEU A 120 5.07 -2.76 4.96
N LYS A 121 5.98 -3.42 4.24
CA LYS A 121 5.77 -3.82 2.86
C LYS A 121 4.94 -5.10 2.85
N SER A 122 3.84 -5.11 2.09
CA SER A 122 3.00 -6.29 1.85
C SER A 122 3.67 -7.28 0.92
#